data_9011ea438a72eb574d5427d631a0aacc
#
_entry.id   9011ea438a72eb574d5427d631a0aacc
#
_cell.length_a   1.000
_cell.length_b   1.000
_cell.length_c   1.000
_cell.angle_alpha   90.00
_cell.angle_beta   90.00
_cell.angle_gamma   90.00
#
_symmetry.space_group_name_H-M   'P 1'
#
loop_
_entity.id
_entity.type
_entity.pdbx_description
1 polymer ?
#
loop_
_entity_poly.entity_id
_entity_poly.type
_entity_poly.pdbx_seq_one_letter_code
_entity_poly.pdbx_strand_id
1 'polypeptide(L)'
;MPAYAENYSEEILTPERANLRIRLRFDNGALLEINEALVVANGTLTTLGYRYHLQQANNELIFRYDNTPHFPDLPSFPNHKHLRDSVVATSKPDLLDVLKEAQAKGL
;
A
#
# COMPACT_ATOMS: atom_id res chain seq x y z
N MET A 1 15.26 -7.16 8.54
CA MET A 1 14.63 -6.68 9.77
C MET A 1 13.41 -7.53 10.09
N PRO A 2 13.31 -8.08 11.30
CA PRO A 2 12.14 -8.86 11.69
C PRO A 2 10.86 -8.00 11.71
N ALA A 3 9.79 -8.61 11.26
CA ALA A 3 8.46 -8.03 11.29
C ALA A 3 7.45 -9.13 11.57
N TYR A 4 6.29 -8.75 12.07
CA TYR A 4 5.19 -9.70 12.30
C TYR A 4 3.88 -9.11 11.80
N ALA A 5 2.96 -10.00 11.40
CA ALA A 5 1.63 -9.58 11.01
C ALA A 5 0.84 -9.22 12.29
N GLU A 6 0.54 -7.93 12.47
CA GLU A 6 -0.27 -7.44 13.57
C GLU A 6 -1.75 -7.71 13.31
N ASN A 7 -2.14 -7.63 12.05
CA ASN A 7 -3.50 -7.89 11.61
C ASN A 7 -3.50 -8.34 10.16
N TYR A 8 -4.39 -9.28 9.85
CA TYR A 8 -4.66 -9.72 8.49
C TYR A 8 -6.17 -9.92 8.38
N SER A 9 -6.79 -9.35 7.36
CA SER A 9 -8.21 -9.58 7.11
C SER A 9 -8.50 -9.61 5.62
N GLU A 10 -9.45 -10.47 5.26
CA GLU A 10 -10.07 -10.51 3.94
C GLU A 10 -11.55 -10.29 4.13
N GLU A 11 -12.14 -9.47 3.29
CA GLU A 11 -13.58 -9.23 3.27
C GLU A 11 -14.09 -9.52 1.88
N ILE A 12 -14.89 -10.57 1.74
CA ILE A 12 -15.53 -10.93 0.50
C ILE A 12 -16.85 -10.16 0.43
N LEU A 13 -16.92 -9.18 -0.46
CA LEU A 13 -18.10 -8.31 -0.61
C LEU A 13 -19.14 -8.94 -1.52
N THR A 14 -18.70 -9.51 -2.65
CA THR A 14 -19.50 -10.26 -3.61
C THR A 14 -18.62 -11.35 -4.21
N PRO A 15 -19.15 -12.29 -5.02
CA PRO A 15 -18.30 -13.26 -5.71
C PRO A 15 -17.22 -12.65 -6.59
N GLU A 16 -17.38 -11.38 -7.01
CA GLU A 16 -16.45 -10.67 -7.89
C GLU A 16 -15.62 -9.59 -7.18
N ARG A 17 -15.87 -9.33 -5.89
CA ARG A 17 -15.19 -8.25 -5.15
C ARG A 17 -14.74 -8.68 -3.77
N ALA A 18 -13.52 -8.25 -3.40
CA ALA A 18 -12.96 -8.48 -2.08
C ALA A 18 -12.04 -7.33 -1.66
N ASN A 19 -11.90 -7.15 -0.36
CA ASN A 19 -10.90 -6.27 0.22
C ASN A 19 -9.88 -7.10 0.98
N LEU A 20 -8.60 -6.72 0.85
CA LEU A 20 -7.48 -7.29 1.59
C LEU A 20 -6.85 -6.20 2.45
N ARG A 21 -6.60 -6.51 3.71
CA ARG A 21 -5.92 -5.61 4.63
C ARG A 21 -4.89 -6.38 5.45
N ILE A 22 -3.64 -5.87 5.45
CA ILE A 22 -2.54 -6.43 6.23
C ILE A 22 -1.85 -5.31 6.98
N ARG A 23 -1.53 -5.53 8.26
CA ARG A 23 -0.72 -4.63 9.07
C ARG A 23 0.52 -5.39 9.51
N LEU A 24 1.69 -4.92 9.09
CA LEU A 24 2.99 -5.49 9.47
C LEU A 24 3.71 -4.52 10.40
N ARG A 25 4.03 -4.99 11.61
CA ARG A 25 4.77 -4.23 12.60
C ARG A 25 6.23 -4.66 12.58
N PHE A 26 7.13 -3.69 12.43
CA PHE A 26 8.58 -3.91 12.50
C PHE A 26 9.08 -3.79 13.93
N ASP A 27 10.27 -4.35 14.22
CA ASP A 27 10.85 -4.35 15.56
C ASP A 27 11.01 -2.95 16.15
N ASN A 28 11.32 -1.96 15.32
CA ASN A 28 11.50 -0.57 15.76
C ASN A 28 10.17 0.19 15.93
N GLY A 29 9.04 -0.49 15.78
CA GLY A 29 7.71 0.11 15.91
C GLY A 29 7.15 0.70 14.62
N ALA A 30 7.90 0.72 13.53
CA ALA A 30 7.38 1.15 12.24
C ALA A 30 6.23 0.22 11.80
N LEU A 31 5.28 0.76 11.06
CA LEU A 31 4.08 0.04 10.63
C LEU A 31 3.90 0.18 9.12
N LEU A 32 3.80 -0.96 8.45
CA LEU A 32 3.37 -1.01 7.04
C LEU A 32 1.93 -1.50 6.97
N GLU A 33 1.07 -0.68 6.39
CA GLU A 33 -0.33 -1.04 6.12
C GLU A 33 -0.51 -1.28 4.64
N ILE A 34 -1.06 -2.44 4.30
CA ILE A 34 -1.36 -2.87 2.94
C ILE A 34 -2.87 -2.99 2.82
N ASN A 35 -3.47 -2.22 1.90
CA ASN A 35 -4.89 -2.28 1.61
C ASN A 35 -5.07 -2.44 0.11
N GLU A 36 -5.86 -3.42 -0.30
CA GLU A 36 -6.19 -3.64 -1.71
C GLU A 36 -7.69 -3.91 -1.85
N ALA A 37 -8.31 -3.26 -2.84
CA ALA A 37 -9.63 -3.57 -3.31
C ALA A 37 -9.48 -4.38 -4.60
N LEU A 38 -10.02 -5.60 -4.60
CA LEU A 38 -9.84 -6.57 -5.67
C LEU A 38 -11.16 -6.81 -6.40
N VAL A 39 -11.07 -7.03 -7.70
CA VAL A 39 -12.21 -7.38 -8.54
C VAL A 39 -11.84 -8.53 -9.46
N VAL A 40 -12.77 -9.45 -9.65
CA VAL A 40 -12.65 -10.48 -10.69
C VAL A 40 -13.50 -10.04 -11.87
N ALA A 41 -12.85 -9.87 -13.02
CA ALA A 41 -13.49 -9.50 -14.27
C ALA A 41 -13.01 -10.46 -15.37
N ASN A 42 -13.95 -11.12 -16.05
CA ASN A 42 -13.64 -12.11 -17.11
C ASN A 42 -12.65 -13.20 -16.62
N GLY A 43 -12.85 -13.68 -15.38
CA GLY A 43 -12.01 -14.70 -14.80
C GLY A 43 -10.62 -14.24 -14.36
N THR A 44 -10.32 -12.95 -14.45
CA THR A 44 -9.02 -12.38 -14.07
C THR A 44 -9.16 -11.55 -12.80
N LEU A 45 -8.28 -11.81 -11.82
CA LEU A 45 -8.21 -11.03 -10.60
C LEU A 45 -7.40 -9.75 -10.86
N THR A 46 -7.99 -8.60 -10.56
CA THR A 46 -7.39 -7.28 -10.79
C THR A 46 -7.48 -6.44 -9.53
N THR A 47 -6.43 -5.67 -9.24
CA THR A 47 -6.44 -4.67 -8.18
C THR A 47 -7.15 -3.42 -8.71
N LEU A 48 -8.31 -3.10 -8.11
CA LEU A 48 -9.09 -1.92 -8.46
C LEU A 48 -8.53 -0.67 -7.76
N GLY A 49 -8.21 -0.80 -6.48
CA GLY A 49 -7.63 0.26 -5.67
C GLY A 49 -6.62 -0.31 -4.69
N TYR A 50 -5.62 0.49 -4.34
CA TYR A 50 -4.61 0.06 -3.39
C TYR A 50 -4.09 1.24 -2.57
N ARG A 51 -3.56 0.92 -1.38
CA ARG A 51 -2.82 1.85 -0.54
C ARG A 51 -1.77 1.07 0.24
N TYR A 52 -0.50 1.41 0.04
CA TYR A 52 0.64 0.84 0.75
C TYR A 52 1.30 1.98 1.53
N HIS A 53 1.13 1.96 2.86
CA HIS A 53 1.47 3.06 3.74
C HIS A 53 2.48 2.61 4.78
N LEU A 54 3.64 3.25 4.82
CA LEU A 54 4.68 3.03 5.83
C LEU A 54 4.81 4.28 6.70
N GLN A 55 4.74 4.08 8.01
CA GLN A 55 4.94 5.14 8.99
C GLN A 55 5.93 4.70 10.07
N GLN A 56 6.55 5.69 10.72
CA GLN A 56 7.39 5.45 11.88
C GLN A 56 6.55 5.14 13.12
N ALA A 57 7.20 4.68 14.20
CA ALA A 57 6.53 4.40 15.46
C ALA A 57 5.78 5.63 16.02
N ASN A 58 6.26 6.84 15.73
CA ASN A 58 5.62 8.10 16.14
C ASN A 58 4.52 8.56 15.17
N ASN A 59 4.09 7.71 14.24
CA ASN A 59 3.06 7.94 13.23
C ASN A 59 3.47 8.91 12.10
N GLU A 60 4.73 9.33 12.02
CA GLU A 60 5.19 10.13 10.88
C GLU A 60 5.26 9.30 9.62
N LEU A 61 4.76 9.86 8.51
CA LEU A 61 4.80 9.21 7.20
C LEU A 61 6.23 9.01 6.72
N ILE A 62 6.53 7.79 6.26
CA ILE A 62 7.75 7.52 5.50
C ILE A 62 7.43 7.53 4.02
N PHE A 63 6.45 6.73 3.58
CA PHE A 63 5.90 6.80 2.22
C PHE A 63 4.48 6.25 2.18
N ARG A 64 3.75 6.61 1.13
CA ARG A 64 2.47 5.99 0.78
C ARG A 64 2.32 5.92 -0.73
N TYR A 65 2.13 4.71 -1.24
CA TYR A 65 1.70 4.49 -2.61
C TYR A 65 0.19 4.30 -2.63
N ASP A 66 -0.52 5.01 -3.52
CA ASP A 66 -1.93 4.75 -3.74
C ASP A 66 -2.36 5.23 -5.13
N ASN A 67 -3.58 4.87 -5.53
CA ASN A 67 -4.17 5.27 -6.79
C ASN A 67 -5.46 6.07 -6.62
N THR A 68 -5.65 6.73 -5.49
CA THR A 68 -6.76 7.67 -5.32
C THR A 68 -6.60 8.81 -6.33
N PRO A 69 -7.62 9.15 -7.14
CA PRO A 69 -7.45 10.07 -8.26
C PRO A 69 -7.44 11.54 -7.84
N HIS A 70 -6.41 11.97 -7.09
CA HIS A 70 -6.30 13.32 -6.54
C HIS A 70 -5.31 14.22 -7.27
N PHE A 71 -4.42 13.67 -8.10
CA PHE A 71 -3.33 14.43 -8.73
C PHE A 71 -3.33 14.23 -10.24
N PRO A 72 -4.30 14.83 -10.97
CA PRO A 72 -4.46 14.58 -12.42
C PRO A 72 -3.31 15.12 -13.26
N ASP A 73 -2.50 16.04 -12.73
CA ASP A 73 -1.36 16.60 -13.47
C ASP A 73 -0.12 15.73 -13.43
N LEU A 74 -0.08 14.70 -12.59
CA LEU A 74 1.04 13.76 -12.57
C LEU A 74 0.97 12.83 -13.78
N PRO A 75 2.12 12.56 -14.44
CA PRO A 75 2.14 11.69 -15.63
C PRO A 75 1.74 10.25 -15.31
N SER A 76 1.86 9.81 -14.06
CA SER A 76 1.47 8.47 -13.60
C SER A 76 0.01 8.38 -13.15
N PHE A 77 -0.75 9.46 -13.24
CA PHE A 77 -2.14 9.49 -12.75
C PHE A 77 -2.92 8.23 -13.18
N PRO A 78 -3.68 7.58 -12.29
CA PRO A 78 -3.99 7.98 -10.90
C PRO A 78 -2.95 7.54 -9.86
N ASN A 79 -1.92 6.79 -10.26
CA ASN A 79 -0.89 6.30 -9.35
C ASN A 79 0.03 7.44 -8.90
N HIS A 80 0.37 7.44 -7.62
CA HIS A 80 1.30 8.42 -7.05
C HIS A 80 1.92 7.90 -5.76
N LYS A 81 2.98 8.57 -5.32
CA LYS A 81 3.67 8.26 -4.08
C LYS A 81 3.76 9.51 -3.22
N HIS A 82 3.22 9.44 -2.01
CA HIS A 82 3.41 10.47 -1.01
C HIS A 82 4.74 10.24 -0.29
N LEU A 83 5.55 11.27 -0.23
CA LEU A 83 6.68 11.38 0.69
C LEU A 83 6.31 12.38 1.78
N ARG A 84 7.16 12.55 2.78
CA ARG A 84 6.87 13.42 3.92
C ARG A 84 6.42 14.82 3.50
N ASP A 85 7.11 15.43 2.52
CA ASP A 85 6.89 16.82 2.12
C ASP A 85 6.52 16.97 0.64
N SER A 86 6.25 15.90 -0.07
CA SER A 86 5.99 15.96 -1.51
C SER A 86 5.17 14.77 -1.98
N VAL A 87 4.61 14.93 -3.19
CA VAL A 87 3.94 13.85 -3.92
C VAL A 87 4.65 13.72 -5.27
N VAL A 88 5.03 12.49 -5.62
CA VAL A 88 5.80 12.22 -6.83
C VAL A 88 5.10 11.21 -7.71
N ALA A 89 5.41 11.27 -9.01
CA ALA A 89 4.93 10.30 -9.98
C ALA A 89 5.56 8.94 -9.75
N THR A 90 4.78 7.89 -9.91
CA THR A 90 5.23 6.49 -9.86
C THR A 90 4.21 5.60 -10.53
N SER A 91 4.62 4.49 -11.12
CA SER A 91 3.70 3.43 -11.48
C SER A 91 3.28 2.66 -10.24
N LYS A 92 2.24 1.82 -10.34
CA LYS A 92 1.87 0.92 -9.25
C LYS A 92 3.06 -0.01 -8.96
N PRO A 93 3.60 0.00 -7.73
CA PRO A 93 4.72 -0.88 -7.42
C PRO A 93 4.25 -2.33 -7.22
N ASP A 94 5.16 -3.28 -7.41
CA ASP A 94 4.93 -4.64 -6.96
C ASP A 94 5.01 -4.70 -5.44
N LEU A 95 4.17 -5.52 -4.83
CA LEU A 95 4.13 -5.63 -3.36
C LEU A 95 5.48 -6.07 -2.79
N LEU A 96 6.22 -6.95 -3.47
CA LEU A 96 7.55 -7.36 -3.04
C LEU A 96 8.52 -6.18 -2.98
N ASP A 97 8.47 -5.27 -3.95
CA ASP A 97 9.30 -4.06 -3.97
C ASP A 97 8.94 -3.12 -2.82
N VAL A 98 7.65 -3.00 -2.51
CA VAL A 98 7.18 -2.23 -1.35
C VAL A 98 7.74 -2.80 -0.05
N LEU A 99 7.70 -4.12 0.11
CA LEU A 99 8.25 -4.79 1.29
C LEU A 99 9.76 -4.55 1.43
N LYS A 100 10.51 -4.62 0.33
CA LYS A 100 11.95 -4.35 0.33
C LYS A 100 12.25 -2.90 0.70
N GLU A 101 11.50 -1.96 0.14
CA GLU A 101 11.64 -0.54 0.48
C GLU A 101 11.31 -0.27 1.94
N ALA A 102 10.26 -0.89 2.46
CA ALA A 102 9.87 -0.75 3.86
C ALA A 102 10.96 -1.28 4.80
N GLN A 103 11.57 -2.41 4.47
CA GLN A 103 12.67 -2.95 5.25
C GLN A 103 13.88 -2.02 5.26
N ALA A 104 14.19 -1.38 4.13
CA ALA A 104 15.32 -0.47 4.02
C ALA A 104 15.06 0.87 4.72
N LYS A 105 13.86 1.42 4.62
CA LYS A 105 13.51 2.76 5.13
C LYS A 105 12.86 2.75 6.50
N GLY A 106 12.31 1.63 6.91
CA GLY A 106 11.70 1.47 8.23
C GLY A 106 12.70 1.30 9.37
N LEU A 107 13.98 1.25 9.04
CA LEU A 107 15.05 1.07 10.03
C LEU A 107 15.41 2.37 10.74
#